data_5837837f4f47feb0687f8a898a112bb6
#
_entry.id   5837837f4f47feb0687f8a898a112bb6
#
_cell.length_a   1.000
_cell.length_b   1.000
_cell.length_c   1.000
_cell.angle_alpha   90.00
_cell.angle_beta   90.00
_cell.angle_gamma   90.00
#
_symmetry.space_group_name_H-M   'P 1'
#
loop_
_entity.id
_entity.type
_entity.pdbx_description
1 polymer ?
#
loop_
_entity_poly.entity_id
_entity_poly.type
_entity_poly.pdbx_seq_one_letter_code
_entity_poly.pdbx_strand_id
1 'polypeptide(L)'
;MIEKIKSIEINERGLKSKYYFHPWIYQNSCKKIPDDLEDGELLFITNNAKKIGIGFYEANSLYAIKILEYFEEFDEKNFDLEKIIRKKIEKAIEYREKIKCEKMFRIFYNESDGIPGLTIDKYENLIVIQYHIEGVYRIRNIIEKIIKEKYSECFFYIISPRKKREWLGEKKCELPYQINYNGINFLINLESGHKTGFYLDQLNNIKYLSQFIRSGDLVLDAFAYTGTF
;
A
#
# COMPACT_ATOMS: atom_id res chain seq x y z
N MET A 1 -12.83 -1.41 -21.86
CA MET A 1 -11.77 -0.96 -20.94
C MET A 1 -10.39 -1.49 -21.34
N ILE A 2 -10.25 -2.74 -21.73
CA ILE A 2 -8.99 -3.39 -22.12
C ILE A 2 -8.35 -2.76 -23.37
N GLU A 3 -9.15 -2.40 -24.39
CA GLU A 3 -8.67 -1.78 -25.64
C GLU A 3 -7.95 -0.44 -25.47
N LYS A 4 -8.09 0.20 -24.30
CA LYS A 4 -7.45 1.47 -23.98
C LYS A 4 -6.16 1.32 -23.15
N ILE A 5 -5.83 0.11 -22.70
CA ILE A 5 -4.62 -0.14 -21.91
C ILE A 5 -3.45 -0.33 -22.86
N LYS A 6 -2.48 0.58 -22.81
CA LYS A 6 -1.26 0.51 -23.60
C LYS A 6 -0.41 -0.69 -23.19
N SER A 7 0.58 -1.02 -24.00
CA SER A 7 1.50 -2.12 -23.73
C SER A 7 2.94 -1.66 -23.83
N ILE A 8 3.80 -2.26 -22.99
CA ILE A 8 5.23 -2.08 -23.06
C ILE A 8 5.91 -3.43 -23.24
N GLU A 9 6.83 -3.51 -24.19
CA GLU A 9 7.56 -4.74 -24.46
C GLU A 9 8.86 -4.80 -23.69
N ILE A 10 9.10 -5.90 -22.99
CA ILE A 10 10.33 -6.14 -22.23
C ILE A 10 11.26 -7.10 -22.97
N ASN A 11 12.57 -6.94 -22.71
CA ASN A 11 13.61 -7.85 -23.20
C ASN A 11 13.80 -9.05 -22.27
N GLU A 12 14.73 -9.95 -22.60
CA GLU A 12 15.03 -11.15 -21.82
C GLU A 12 15.45 -10.84 -20.37
N ARG A 13 16.10 -9.71 -20.13
CA ARG A 13 16.46 -9.28 -18.76
C ARG A 13 15.21 -8.95 -17.95
N GLY A 14 14.23 -8.27 -18.57
CA GLY A 14 12.94 -7.97 -17.93
C GLY A 14 12.12 -9.24 -17.70
N LEU A 15 12.20 -10.22 -18.59
CA LEU A 15 11.50 -11.49 -18.43
C LEU A 15 11.98 -12.27 -17.19
N LYS A 16 13.25 -12.14 -16.78
CA LYS A 16 13.74 -12.73 -15.53
C LYS A 16 12.97 -12.25 -14.30
N SER A 17 12.49 -10.99 -14.30
CA SER A 17 11.67 -10.47 -13.20
C SER A 17 10.39 -11.30 -13.00
N LYS A 18 9.77 -11.80 -14.08
CA LYS A 18 8.61 -12.70 -13.98
C LYS A 18 8.98 -14.04 -13.34
N TYR A 19 10.08 -14.67 -13.74
CA TYR A 19 10.49 -15.96 -13.18
C TYR A 19 10.81 -15.89 -11.69
N TYR A 20 11.35 -14.76 -11.23
CA TYR A 20 11.67 -14.54 -9.82
C TYR A 20 10.57 -13.81 -9.06
N PHE A 21 9.40 -13.57 -9.67
CA PHE A 21 8.30 -12.79 -9.09
C PHE A 21 8.74 -11.43 -8.54
N HIS A 22 9.73 -10.81 -9.21
CA HIS A 22 10.24 -9.51 -8.78
C HIS A 22 9.18 -8.43 -9.05
N PRO A 23 8.88 -7.55 -8.06
CA PRO A 23 7.76 -6.61 -8.17
C PRO A 23 8.04 -5.41 -9.08
N TRP A 24 9.26 -5.29 -9.63
CA TRP A 24 9.66 -4.14 -10.45
C TRP A 24 10.39 -4.58 -11.71
N ILE A 25 10.22 -3.78 -12.79
CA ILE A 25 11.01 -3.90 -14.03
C ILE A 25 11.82 -2.62 -14.23
N TYR A 26 13.11 -2.78 -14.43
CA TYR A 26 14.02 -1.68 -14.70
C TYR A 26 13.77 -1.04 -16.06
N GLN A 27 14.02 0.28 -16.18
CA GLN A 27 13.88 1.02 -17.42
C GLN A 27 14.68 0.39 -18.58
N ASN A 28 15.92 -0.04 -18.34
CA ASN A 28 16.77 -0.69 -19.35
C ASN A 28 16.35 -2.13 -19.68
N SER A 29 15.33 -2.64 -19.06
CA SER A 29 14.69 -3.92 -19.37
C SER A 29 13.48 -3.77 -20.29
N CYS A 30 13.05 -2.54 -20.58
CA CYS A 30 12.04 -2.22 -21.57
C CYS A 30 12.71 -2.03 -22.93
N LYS A 31 12.14 -2.59 -24.02
CA LYS A 31 12.69 -2.44 -25.38
C LYS A 31 12.52 -1.01 -25.88
N LYS A 32 11.32 -0.46 -25.72
CA LYS A 32 10.97 0.92 -26.03
C LYS A 32 9.87 1.38 -25.07
N ILE A 33 10.06 2.51 -24.45
CA ILE A 33 9.03 3.18 -23.68
C ILE A 33 8.33 4.15 -24.62
N PRO A 34 7.00 4.04 -24.84
CA PRO A 34 6.26 5.01 -25.64
C PRO A 34 6.37 6.42 -25.09
N ASP A 35 6.56 7.41 -25.96
CA ASP A 35 6.75 8.81 -25.59
C ASP A 35 5.49 9.44 -24.99
N ASP A 36 4.31 8.85 -25.24
CA ASP A 36 3.00 9.28 -24.79
C ASP A 36 2.52 8.60 -23.51
N LEU A 37 3.39 7.85 -22.82
CA LEU A 37 3.05 7.27 -21.52
C LEU A 37 3.08 8.32 -20.41
N GLU A 38 2.01 8.38 -19.65
CA GLU A 38 1.90 9.22 -18.47
C GLU A 38 2.34 8.50 -17.19
N ASP A 39 2.87 9.27 -16.24
CA ASP A 39 3.18 8.75 -14.91
C ASP A 39 1.95 8.14 -14.24
N GLY A 40 2.09 6.93 -13.71
CA GLY A 40 1.01 6.17 -13.10
C GLY A 40 0.07 5.49 -14.09
N GLU A 41 0.33 5.52 -15.40
CA GLU A 41 -0.52 4.84 -16.37
C GLU A 41 -0.47 3.31 -16.19
N LEU A 42 -1.65 2.67 -16.16
CA LEU A 42 -1.76 1.21 -16.14
C LEU A 42 -1.45 0.66 -17.54
N LEU A 43 -0.59 -0.34 -17.62
CA LEU A 43 -0.16 -0.93 -18.90
C LEU A 43 0.01 -2.44 -18.82
N PHE A 44 -0.19 -3.09 -19.95
CA PHE A 44 0.21 -4.48 -20.12
C PHE A 44 1.71 -4.59 -20.36
N ILE A 45 2.30 -5.62 -19.76
CA ILE A 45 3.69 -6.01 -20.00
C ILE A 45 3.68 -7.14 -20.99
N THR A 46 4.44 -6.98 -22.08
CA THR A 46 4.52 -7.98 -23.15
C THR A 46 5.94 -8.50 -23.34
N ASN A 47 6.03 -9.73 -23.76
CA ASN A 47 7.27 -10.33 -24.27
C ASN A 47 6.93 -11.16 -25.52
N ASN A 48 7.59 -10.89 -26.66
CA ASN A 48 7.27 -11.50 -27.95
C ASN A 48 5.76 -11.42 -28.29
N ALA A 49 5.18 -10.23 -28.15
CA ALA A 49 3.77 -9.89 -28.34
C ALA A 49 2.77 -10.61 -27.39
N LYS A 50 3.22 -11.47 -26.48
CA LYS A 50 2.38 -12.10 -25.48
C LYS A 50 2.24 -11.21 -24.25
N LYS A 51 1.01 -10.99 -23.77
CA LYS A 51 0.76 -10.30 -22.49
C LYS A 51 1.15 -11.21 -21.34
N ILE A 52 2.16 -10.82 -20.56
CA ILE A 52 2.74 -11.61 -19.46
C ILE A 52 2.49 -11.02 -18.10
N GLY A 53 1.93 -9.82 -18.02
CA GLY A 53 1.60 -9.15 -16.78
C GLY A 53 0.95 -7.79 -17.02
N ILE A 54 0.60 -7.15 -15.91
CA ILE A 54 0.05 -5.79 -15.86
C ILE A 54 0.71 -5.03 -14.72
N GLY A 55 0.90 -3.72 -14.87
CA GLY A 55 1.54 -2.89 -13.86
C GLY A 55 1.36 -1.41 -14.14
N PHE A 56 1.97 -0.59 -13.31
CA PHE A 56 1.95 0.87 -13.41
C PHE A 56 3.28 1.38 -13.95
N TYR A 57 3.21 2.30 -14.90
CA TYR A 57 4.39 3.04 -15.34
C TYR A 57 4.78 4.09 -14.30
N GLU A 58 6.07 4.22 -14.00
CA GLU A 58 6.61 5.23 -13.10
C GLU A 58 7.65 6.05 -13.85
N ALA A 59 7.26 7.25 -14.23
CA ALA A 59 8.13 8.17 -14.94
C ALA A 59 9.29 8.61 -14.04
N ASN A 60 10.44 8.89 -14.64
CA ASN A 60 11.64 9.34 -13.92
C ASN A 60 12.15 8.39 -12.83
N SER A 61 11.83 7.12 -12.91
CA SER A 61 12.28 6.07 -12.00
C SER A 61 13.19 5.07 -12.72
N LEU A 62 14.23 4.60 -12.04
CA LEU A 62 15.02 3.47 -12.52
C LEU A 62 14.17 2.19 -12.66
N TYR A 63 13.11 2.09 -11.86
CA TYR A 63 12.14 1.01 -11.89
C TYR A 63 10.90 1.47 -12.66
N ALA A 64 11.00 1.45 -14.00
CA ALA A 64 9.98 2.01 -14.87
C ALA A 64 8.59 1.38 -14.73
N ILE A 65 8.51 0.14 -14.26
CA ILE A 65 7.23 -0.56 -14.10
C ILE A 65 7.14 -1.16 -12.71
N LYS A 66 6.07 -0.84 -12.00
CA LYS A 66 5.64 -1.49 -10.76
C LYS A 66 4.60 -2.54 -11.10
N ILE A 67 4.91 -3.80 -10.84
CA ILE A 67 4.07 -4.94 -11.23
C ILE A 67 2.86 -5.05 -10.30
N LEU A 68 1.68 -5.10 -10.89
CA LEU A 68 0.45 -5.42 -10.18
C LEU A 68 0.16 -6.92 -10.21
N GLU A 69 0.30 -7.56 -11.39
CA GLU A 69 0.06 -9.00 -11.56
C GLU A 69 0.90 -9.55 -12.69
N TYR A 70 1.42 -10.78 -12.53
CA TYR A 70 1.96 -11.59 -13.63
C TYR A 70 0.93 -12.61 -14.08
N PHE A 71 0.84 -12.80 -15.40
CA PHE A 71 -0.04 -13.81 -16.00
C PHE A 71 0.77 -15.06 -16.36
N GLU A 72 0.28 -16.22 -16.00
CA GLU A 72 0.75 -17.49 -16.60
C GLU A 72 0.25 -17.57 -18.04
N GLU A 73 -1.06 -17.37 -18.21
CA GLU A 73 -1.75 -17.21 -19.48
C GLU A 73 -2.74 -16.05 -19.36
N PHE A 74 -2.75 -15.15 -20.35
CA PHE A 74 -3.64 -14.00 -20.36
C PHE A 74 -4.94 -14.34 -21.09
N ASP A 75 -6.05 -14.29 -20.37
CA ASP A 75 -7.40 -14.43 -20.90
C ASP A 75 -8.09 -13.06 -20.94
N GLU A 76 -8.22 -12.52 -22.15
CA GLU A 76 -8.83 -11.22 -22.35
C GLU A 76 -10.31 -11.16 -21.98
N LYS A 77 -11.04 -12.27 -22.18
CA LYS A 77 -12.49 -12.35 -21.90
C LYS A 77 -12.79 -12.33 -20.42
N ASN A 78 -11.89 -12.88 -19.61
CA ASN A 78 -12.02 -13.00 -18.16
C ASN A 78 -11.15 -12.01 -17.39
N PHE A 79 -10.53 -11.04 -18.09
CA PHE A 79 -9.73 -10.02 -17.42
C PHE A 79 -10.63 -9.06 -16.64
N ASP A 80 -10.39 -8.97 -15.32
CA ASP A 80 -11.09 -8.10 -14.41
C ASP A 80 -10.10 -7.49 -13.39
N LEU A 81 -9.84 -6.20 -13.52
CA LEU A 81 -8.92 -5.46 -12.65
C LEU A 81 -9.44 -5.39 -11.20
N GLU A 82 -10.75 -5.19 -11.00
CA GLU A 82 -11.33 -5.15 -9.66
C GLU A 82 -11.15 -6.49 -8.96
N LYS A 83 -11.37 -7.59 -9.67
CA LYS A 83 -11.19 -8.95 -9.14
C LYS A 83 -9.73 -9.22 -8.71
N ILE A 84 -8.75 -8.77 -9.50
CA ILE A 84 -7.32 -8.89 -9.16
C ILE A 84 -7.01 -8.14 -7.87
N ILE A 85 -7.44 -6.89 -7.78
CA ILE A 85 -7.20 -6.03 -6.61
C ILE A 85 -7.91 -6.59 -5.37
N ARG A 86 -9.16 -6.97 -5.51
CA ARG A 86 -9.98 -7.55 -4.45
C ARG A 86 -9.34 -8.79 -3.85
N LYS A 87 -8.92 -9.73 -4.70
CA LYS A 87 -8.23 -10.95 -4.27
C LYS A 87 -6.99 -10.67 -3.41
N LYS A 88 -6.19 -9.66 -3.79
CA LYS A 88 -4.98 -9.26 -3.04
C LYS A 88 -5.33 -8.65 -1.69
N ILE A 89 -6.30 -7.74 -1.66
CA ILE A 89 -6.73 -7.07 -0.42
C ILE A 89 -7.35 -8.10 0.54
N GLU A 90 -8.25 -8.95 0.06
CA GLU A 90 -8.89 -9.98 0.88
C GLU A 90 -7.87 -10.97 1.44
N LYS A 91 -6.91 -11.42 0.62
CA LYS A 91 -5.81 -12.29 1.08
C LYS A 91 -4.98 -11.62 2.19
N ALA A 92 -4.70 -10.33 2.06
CA ALA A 92 -3.96 -9.58 3.07
C ALA A 92 -4.75 -9.48 4.38
N ILE A 93 -6.06 -9.23 4.31
CA ILE A 93 -6.95 -9.17 5.46
C ILE A 93 -7.03 -10.55 6.15
N GLU A 94 -7.29 -11.62 5.39
CA GLU A 94 -7.33 -12.98 5.92
C GLU A 94 -6.04 -13.39 6.65
N TYR A 95 -4.89 -12.99 6.11
CA TYR A 95 -3.61 -13.24 6.77
C TYR A 95 -3.54 -12.57 8.14
N ARG A 96 -3.97 -11.29 8.26
CA ARG A 96 -3.99 -10.55 9.53
C ARG A 96 -5.00 -11.12 10.53
N GLU A 97 -6.13 -11.60 10.05
CA GLU A 97 -7.12 -12.32 10.87
C GLU A 97 -6.53 -13.64 11.43
N LYS A 98 -5.80 -14.40 10.61
CA LYS A 98 -5.13 -15.65 11.04
C LYS A 98 -4.08 -15.44 12.11
N ILE A 99 -3.28 -14.38 12.01
CA ILE A 99 -2.25 -14.05 13.02
C ILE A 99 -2.84 -13.27 14.21
N LYS A 100 -4.15 -13.12 14.28
CA LYS A 100 -4.89 -12.46 15.38
C LYS A 100 -4.34 -11.08 15.69
N CYS A 101 -4.23 -10.24 14.66
CA CYS A 101 -3.86 -8.84 14.85
C CYS A 101 -4.82 -8.17 15.86
N GLU A 102 -4.26 -7.30 16.67
CA GLU A 102 -4.99 -6.52 17.66
C GLU A 102 -5.86 -5.43 16.98
N LYS A 103 -6.38 -4.47 17.76
CA LYS A 103 -7.22 -3.37 17.24
C LYS A 103 -6.46 -2.40 16.33
N MET A 104 -5.12 -2.39 16.43
CA MET A 104 -4.24 -1.52 15.65
C MET A 104 -3.22 -2.36 14.90
N PHE A 105 -3.25 -2.32 13.58
CA PHE A 105 -2.36 -3.10 12.73
C PHE A 105 -2.33 -2.59 11.30
N ARG A 106 -1.29 -2.99 10.56
CA ARG A 106 -1.20 -2.77 9.13
C ARG A 106 -2.03 -3.79 8.38
N ILE A 107 -3.09 -3.33 7.71
CA ILE A 107 -3.98 -4.16 6.88
C ILE A 107 -3.26 -4.59 5.61
N PHE A 108 -2.54 -3.65 4.95
CA PHE A 108 -1.91 -3.88 3.66
C PHE A 108 -0.56 -3.19 3.57
N TYR A 109 0.44 -3.88 2.98
CA TYR A 109 1.80 -3.36 2.88
C TYR A 109 2.42 -3.58 1.50
N ASN A 110 2.23 -2.61 0.61
CA ASN A 110 2.96 -2.46 -0.65
C ASN A 110 3.12 -3.78 -1.46
N GLU A 111 4.30 -3.98 -1.99
CA GLU A 111 4.69 -5.16 -2.77
C GLU A 111 4.56 -6.47 -2.01
N SER A 112 4.73 -6.44 -0.69
CA SER A 112 4.63 -7.65 0.16
C SER A 112 3.24 -8.28 0.12
N ASP A 113 2.20 -7.45 -0.03
CA ASP A 113 0.82 -7.89 -0.18
C ASP A 113 0.34 -7.83 -1.65
N GLY A 114 1.22 -7.42 -2.57
CA GLY A 114 1.04 -7.55 -4.01
C GLY A 114 0.41 -6.36 -4.72
N ILE A 115 0.25 -5.19 -4.07
CA ILE A 115 -0.10 -3.94 -4.74
C ILE A 115 0.98 -2.90 -4.44
N PRO A 116 1.88 -2.62 -5.40
CA PRO A 116 2.96 -1.66 -5.20
C PRO A 116 2.44 -0.28 -4.82
N GLY A 117 3.08 0.33 -3.85
CA GLY A 117 2.76 1.70 -3.46
C GLY A 117 1.46 1.89 -2.68
N LEU A 118 0.87 0.83 -2.12
CA LEU A 118 -0.31 0.89 -1.26
C LEU A 118 0.03 0.51 0.17
N THR A 119 -0.26 1.39 1.11
CA THR A 119 -0.21 1.09 2.56
C THR A 119 -1.58 1.38 3.17
N ILE A 120 -2.10 0.45 3.97
CA ILE A 120 -3.35 0.63 4.69
C ILE A 120 -3.12 0.25 6.15
N ASP A 121 -3.30 1.22 7.04
CA ASP A 121 -3.17 1.06 8.49
C ASP A 121 -4.52 1.25 9.18
N LYS A 122 -4.78 0.43 10.18
CA LYS A 122 -5.96 0.50 11.02
C LYS A 122 -5.57 0.90 12.44
N TYR A 123 -6.25 1.92 12.96
CA TYR A 123 -6.13 2.45 14.31
C TYR A 123 -7.52 2.41 14.96
N GLU A 124 -7.86 1.30 15.59
CA GLU A 124 -9.21 1.05 16.14
C GLU A 124 -10.32 1.26 15.08
N ASN A 125 -11.05 2.37 15.12
CA ASN A 125 -12.11 2.71 14.16
C ASN A 125 -11.65 3.70 13.07
N LEU A 126 -10.36 3.97 12.96
CA LEU A 126 -9.79 4.81 11.92
C LEU A 126 -8.95 3.97 10.96
N ILE A 127 -9.19 4.11 9.67
CA ILE A 127 -8.37 3.53 8.61
C ILE A 127 -7.67 4.64 7.82
N VAL A 128 -6.37 4.53 7.71
CA VAL A 128 -5.55 5.44 6.91
C VAL A 128 -5.05 4.70 5.68
N ILE A 129 -5.42 5.20 4.50
CA ILE A 129 -4.99 4.67 3.21
C ILE A 129 -3.94 5.60 2.63
N GLN A 130 -2.72 5.14 2.49
CA GLN A 130 -1.63 5.90 1.89
C GLN A 130 -1.28 5.33 0.53
N TYR A 131 -1.34 6.19 -0.47
CA TYR A 131 -0.90 5.93 -1.84
C TYR A 131 0.48 6.57 -2.03
N HIS A 132 1.48 5.75 -2.37
CA HIS A 132 2.87 6.22 -2.52
C HIS A 132 3.22 6.57 -3.97
N ILE A 133 2.50 5.97 -4.94
CA ILE A 133 2.72 6.18 -6.37
C ILE A 133 1.43 6.60 -7.07
N GLU A 134 1.57 7.36 -8.15
CA GLU A 134 0.43 7.86 -8.93
C GLU A 134 -0.42 6.72 -9.51
N GLY A 135 0.21 5.62 -9.93
CA GLY A 135 -0.49 4.50 -10.55
C GLY A 135 -1.54 3.86 -9.64
N VAL A 136 -1.19 3.58 -8.40
CA VAL A 136 -2.17 3.01 -7.45
C VAL A 136 -3.22 4.04 -7.04
N TYR A 137 -2.87 5.32 -7.04
CA TYR A 137 -3.83 6.40 -6.76
C TYR A 137 -4.87 6.55 -7.88
N ARG A 138 -4.50 6.32 -9.15
CA ARG A 138 -5.44 6.33 -10.28
C ARG A 138 -6.54 5.27 -10.17
N ILE A 139 -6.27 4.16 -9.50
CA ILE A 139 -7.25 3.08 -9.26
C ILE A 139 -7.87 3.10 -7.86
N ARG A 140 -7.69 4.20 -7.11
CA ARG A 140 -8.15 4.32 -5.71
C ARG A 140 -9.62 3.98 -5.50
N ASN A 141 -10.50 4.33 -6.43
CA ASN A 141 -11.94 4.08 -6.30
C ASN A 141 -12.26 2.59 -6.09
N ILE A 142 -11.48 1.69 -6.73
CA ILE A 142 -11.62 0.24 -6.55
C ILE A 142 -11.17 -0.15 -5.15
N ILE A 143 -10.01 0.32 -4.72
CA ILE A 143 -9.42 0.03 -3.41
C ILE A 143 -10.32 0.53 -2.28
N GLU A 144 -10.73 1.80 -2.37
CA GLU A 144 -11.59 2.46 -1.39
C GLU A 144 -12.96 1.76 -1.25
N LYS A 145 -13.54 1.33 -2.37
CA LYS A 145 -14.78 0.54 -2.39
C LYS A 145 -14.61 -0.76 -1.59
N ILE A 146 -13.56 -1.54 -1.89
CA ILE A 146 -13.32 -2.84 -1.25
C ILE A 146 -13.09 -2.67 0.26
N ILE A 147 -12.30 -1.67 0.66
CA ILE A 147 -12.01 -1.42 2.07
C ILE A 147 -13.25 -0.93 2.82
N LYS A 148 -14.07 -0.06 2.21
CA LYS A 148 -15.34 0.39 2.82
C LYS A 148 -16.35 -0.74 2.98
N GLU A 149 -16.42 -1.67 2.03
CA GLU A 149 -17.29 -2.86 2.15
C GLU A 149 -16.91 -3.71 3.37
N LYS A 150 -15.61 -3.85 3.66
CA LYS A 150 -15.13 -4.68 4.79
C LYS A 150 -15.20 -3.95 6.14
N TYR A 151 -15.04 -2.63 6.17
CA TYR A 151 -14.91 -1.82 7.38
C TYR A 151 -15.87 -0.61 7.38
N SER A 152 -17.15 -0.85 7.07
CA SER A 152 -18.18 0.19 6.86
C SER A 152 -18.34 1.18 8.03
N GLU A 153 -18.08 0.73 9.26
CA GLU A 153 -18.25 1.54 10.47
C GLU A 153 -17.06 2.45 10.76
N CYS A 154 -15.92 2.26 10.07
CA CYS A 154 -14.71 3.03 10.32
C CYS A 154 -14.76 4.44 9.70
N PHE A 155 -13.88 5.30 10.20
CA PHE A 155 -13.48 6.55 9.57
C PHE A 155 -12.37 6.26 8.56
N PHE A 156 -12.33 7.02 7.46
CA PHE A 156 -11.33 6.82 6.42
C PHE A 156 -10.57 8.10 6.15
N TYR A 157 -9.26 8.02 6.15
CA TYR A 157 -8.36 9.12 5.85
C TYR A 157 -7.39 8.74 4.75
N ILE A 158 -7.17 9.65 3.80
CA ILE A 158 -6.34 9.39 2.61
C ILE A 158 -5.11 10.25 2.63
N ILE A 159 -3.98 9.66 2.25
CA ILE A 159 -2.73 10.34 1.96
C ILE A 159 -2.36 10.03 0.50
N SER A 160 -2.42 11.04 -0.38
CA SER A 160 -2.09 10.90 -1.80
C SER A 160 -0.58 10.88 -2.05
N PRO A 161 -0.11 10.50 -3.24
CA PRO A 161 1.32 10.53 -3.60
C PRO A 161 1.94 11.93 -3.46
N ARG A 162 1.14 12.98 -3.70
CA ARG A 162 1.53 14.39 -3.54
C ARG A 162 1.42 14.88 -2.11
N LYS A 163 1.26 13.96 -1.15
CA LYS A 163 1.10 14.23 0.29
C LYS A 163 -0.13 15.07 0.65
N LYS A 164 -1.10 15.22 -0.26
CA LYS A 164 -2.40 15.77 0.09
C LYS A 164 -3.08 14.81 1.05
N ARG A 165 -3.66 15.34 2.11
CA ARG A 165 -4.27 14.61 3.22
C ARG A 165 -5.72 15.04 3.34
N GLU A 166 -6.65 14.09 3.31
CA GLU A 166 -8.07 14.39 3.31
C GLU A 166 -8.93 13.24 3.85
N TRP A 167 -10.09 13.57 4.37
CA TRP A 167 -11.09 12.59 4.75
C TRP A 167 -11.77 11.99 3.52
N LEU A 168 -12.04 10.70 3.57
CA LEU A 168 -12.80 10.01 2.53
C LEU A 168 -14.28 9.93 2.91
N GLY A 169 -15.09 10.86 2.41
CA GLY A 169 -16.51 10.98 2.69
C GLY A 169 -16.82 11.96 3.82
N GLU A 170 -18.07 11.92 4.27
CA GLU A 170 -18.59 12.89 5.25
C GLU A 170 -18.28 12.53 6.71
N LYS A 171 -18.14 11.24 7.00
CA LYS A 171 -17.84 10.75 8.34
C LYS A 171 -16.41 11.10 8.74
N LYS A 172 -16.25 11.88 9.80
CA LYS A 172 -14.96 12.36 10.32
C LYS A 172 -14.90 12.13 11.83
N CYS A 173 -13.69 11.98 12.35
CA CYS A 173 -13.45 12.00 13.80
C CYS A 173 -12.65 13.24 14.19
N GLU A 174 -12.60 13.52 15.48
CA GLU A 174 -11.77 14.61 16.02
C GLU A 174 -10.29 14.31 15.80
N LEU A 175 -9.50 15.37 15.58
CA LEU A 175 -8.05 15.32 15.47
C LEU A 175 -7.42 16.19 16.55
N PRO A 176 -6.28 15.77 17.13
CA PRO A 176 -5.57 14.51 16.89
C PRO A 176 -6.39 13.28 17.36
N TYR A 177 -6.34 12.19 16.58
CA TYR A 177 -7.10 10.97 16.90
C TYR A 177 -6.44 10.23 18.06
N GLN A 178 -7.21 9.98 19.13
CA GLN A 178 -6.71 9.27 20.31
C GLN A 178 -6.88 7.77 20.15
N ILE A 179 -5.83 7.02 20.42
CA ILE A 179 -5.81 5.55 20.52
C ILE A 179 -5.38 5.12 21.92
N ASN A 180 -5.82 3.94 22.34
CA ASN A 180 -5.36 3.32 23.58
C ASN A 180 -4.60 2.03 23.28
N TYR A 181 -3.36 1.95 23.76
CA TYR A 181 -2.55 0.73 23.69
C TYR A 181 -2.02 0.38 25.07
N ASN A 182 -2.40 -0.79 25.60
CA ASN A 182 -2.04 -1.28 26.93
C ASN A 182 -2.28 -0.27 28.08
N GLY A 183 -3.38 0.48 28.00
CA GLY A 183 -3.73 1.47 29.02
C GLY A 183 -3.07 2.85 28.84
N ILE A 184 -2.19 3.00 27.84
CA ILE A 184 -1.54 4.27 27.49
C ILE A 184 -2.28 4.89 26.30
N ASN A 185 -2.61 6.19 26.44
CA ASN A 185 -3.24 6.94 25.37
C ASN A 185 -2.18 7.62 24.50
N PHE A 186 -2.25 7.41 23.20
CA PHE A 186 -1.44 8.08 22.19
C PHE A 186 -2.31 8.95 21.29
N LEU A 187 -1.74 10.06 20.83
CA LEU A 187 -2.38 10.96 19.88
C LEU A 187 -1.79 10.78 18.49
N ILE A 188 -2.63 10.41 17.53
CA ILE A 188 -2.24 10.27 16.13
C ILE A 188 -2.50 11.60 15.43
N ASN A 189 -1.42 12.22 14.93
CA ASN A 189 -1.54 13.41 14.11
C ASN A 189 -1.58 13.02 12.62
N LEU A 190 -2.77 13.05 12.04
CA LEU A 190 -2.97 12.72 10.63
C LEU A 190 -2.52 13.85 9.68
N GLU A 191 -2.48 15.09 10.15
CA GLU A 191 -2.18 16.25 9.30
C GLU A 191 -0.68 16.44 9.06
N SER A 192 0.15 16.21 10.08
CA SER A 192 1.60 16.44 10.03
C SER A 192 2.44 15.23 10.44
N GLY A 193 1.82 14.13 10.86
CA GLY A 193 2.52 12.94 11.33
C GLY A 193 3.34 12.23 10.24
N HIS A 194 4.37 11.54 10.67
CA HIS A 194 5.14 10.67 9.79
C HIS A 194 4.33 9.42 9.43
N LYS A 195 4.65 8.77 8.29
CA LYS A 195 3.93 7.59 7.78
C LYS A 195 2.42 7.88 7.73
N THR A 196 1.62 7.01 8.33
CA THR A 196 0.16 7.12 8.46
C THR A 196 -0.27 7.78 9.78
N GLY A 197 0.67 8.36 10.54
CA GLY A 197 0.42 9.09 11.79
C GLY A 197 1.01 8.44 13.04
N PHE A 198 1.34 7.13 13.01
CA PHE A 198 1.93 6.39 14.11
C PHE A 198 2.83 5.25 13.62
N TYR A 199 3.73 4.78 14.47
CA TYR A 199 4.66 3.69 14.16
C TYR A 199 4.13 2.35 14.69
N LEU A 200 3.19 1.74 13.96
CA LEU A 200 2.58 0.45 14.32
C LEU A 200 3.61 -0.69 14.49
N ASP A 201 4.71 -0.62 13.75
CA ASP A 201 5.81 -1.58 13.82
C ASP A 201 6.55 -1.54 15.16
N GLN A 202 6.38 -0.49 15.97
CA GLN A 202 7.02 -0.33 17.28
C GLN A 202 6.17 -0.84 18.45
N LEU A 203 4.90 -1.17 18.26
CA LEU A 203 4.00 -1.60 19.35
C LEU A 203 4.55 -2.76 20.18
N ASN A 204 5.09 -3.78 19.51
CA ASN A 204 5.71 -4.92 20.22
C ASN A 204 6.97 -4.51 20.97
N ASN A 205 7.76 -3.58 20.44
CA ASN A 205 8.97 -3.09 21.09
C ASN A 205 8.63 -2.30 22.36
N ILE A 206 7.56 -1.49 22.37
CA ILE A 206 7.08 -0.80 23.57
C ILE A 206 6.79 -1.82 24.68
N LYS A 207 5.98 -2.84 24.35
CA LYS A 207 5.64 -3.90 25.30
C LYS A 207 6.88 -4.67 25.80
N TYR A 208 7.85 -4.91 24.93
CA TYR A 208 9.08 -5.59 25.29
C TYR A 208 9.96 -4.73 26.20
N LEU A 209 10.18 -3.46 25.87
CA LEU A 209 11.02 -2.55 26.65
C LEU A 209 10.45 -2.25 28.03
N SER A 210 9.13 -2.16 28.17
CA SER A 210 8.47 -1.91 29.46
C SER A 210 8.81 -2.97 30.53
N GLN A 211 9.25 -4.16 30.12
CA GLN A 211 9.66 -5.22 31.05
C GLN A 211 11.02 -4.98 31.70
N PHE A 212 11.84 -4.09 31.15
CA PHE A 212 13.17 -3.77 31.69
C PHE A 212 13.19 -2.51 32.54
N ILE A 213 12.13 -1.69 32.49
CA ILE A 213 12.04 -0.42 33.22
C ILE A 213 11.39 -0.66 34.57
N ARG A 214 12.02 -0.17 35.64
CA ARG A 214 11.55 -0.28 37.02
C ARG A 214 11.18 1.10 37.58
N SER A 215 10.35 1.13 38.60
CA SER A 215 10.05 2.37 39.31
C SER A 215 11.33 3.00 39.86
N GLY A 216 11.57 4.27 39.53
CA GLY A 216 12.77 5.02 39.92
C GLY A 216 13.91 5.00 38.90
N ASP A 217 13.81 4.25 37.83
CA ASP A 217 14.80 4.28 36.76
C ASP A 217 14.75 5.63 36.01
N LEU A 218 15.91 6.13 35.61
CA LEU A 218 16.06 7.25 34.70
C LEU A 218 16.14 6.74 33.27
N VAL A 219 15.17 7.11 32.44
CA VAL A 219 15.06 6.68 31.06
C VAL A 219 15.25 7.88 30.13
N LEU A 220 16.12 7.75 29.14
CA LEU A 220 16.28 8.71 28.06
C LEU A 220 15.69 8.11 26.77
N ASP A 221 14.58 8.67 26.28
CA ASP A 221 14.05 8.40 24.95
C ASP A 221 14.65 9.41 23.96
N ALA A 222 15.71 9.01 23.25
CA ALA A 222 16.35 9.83 22.24
C ALA A 222 15.64 9.64 20.89
N PHE A 223 15.30 10.75 20.21
CA PHE A 223 14.50 10.76 18.98
C PHE A 223 13.06 10.28 19.18
N ALA A 224 12.48 10.64 20.29
CA ALA A 224 11.21 10.17 20.85
C ALA A 224 9.99 10.25 19.90
N TYR A 225 9.98 11.13 18.92
CA TYR A 225 8.85 11.42 18.01
C TYR A 225 7.55 11.73 18.80
N THR A 226 6.68 10.73 19.01
CA THR A 226 5.43 10.86 19.78
C THR A 226 5.59 10.43 21.25
N GLY A 227 6.81 10.18 21.72
CA GLY A 227 7.05 9.68 23.07
C GLY A 227 6.47 8.28 23.29
N THR A 228 6.73 7.38 22.36
CA THR A 228 6.13 6.05 22.33
C THR A 228 6.84 5.06 23.27
N PHE A 229 8.10 5.32 23.60
CA PHE A 229 8.95 4.52 24.48
C PHE A 229 9.10 5.14 25.87
#